data_90cf0ed319baa1d0d0cdb77aaa6d513b
#
_entry.id   90cf0ed319baa1d0d0cdb77aaa6d513b
#
_cell.length_a   1.000
_cell.length_b   1.000
_cell.length_c   1.000
_cell.angle_alpha   90.00
_cell.angle_beta   90.00
_cell.angle_gamma   90.00
#
_symmetry.space_group_name_H-M   'P 1'
#
loop_
_entity.id
_entity.type
_entity.pdbx_description
1 polymer ?
#
loop_
_entity_poly.entity_id
_entity_poly.type
_entity_poly.pdbx_seq_one_letter_code
_entity_poly.pdbx_strand_id
1 'polypeptide(L)'
;MKMSYFTLGTNDMEASIKFYDALFADSDVGPALPQGRMTYWLGQDFAFAVAEPFNGEPATHGNGAMLGLNVGSTDEVKRLHTLAIQLGGE
;
A
#
# COMPACT_ATOMS: atom_id res chain seq x y z
N MET A 1 -18.16 -5.71 -13.18
CA MET A 1 -16.85 -6.18 -12.69
C MET A 1 -16.30 -5.16 -11.71
N LYS A 2 -15.85 -5.60 -10.57
CA LYS A 2 -15.21 -4.75 -9.56
C LYS A 2 -13.83 -5.31 -9.22
N MET A 3 -12.91 -4.42 -8.86
CA MET A 3 -11.63 -4.85 -8.33
C MET A 3 -11.74 -4.93 -6.81
N SER A 4 -11.42 -6.09 -6.25
CA SER A 4 -11.58 -6.33 -4.82
C SER A 4 -10.35 -5.94 -4.02
N TYR A 5 -9.17 -6.20 -4.57
CA TYR A 5 -7.92 -5.85 -3.89
C TYR A 5 -6.78 -5.71 -4.88
N PHE A 6 -5.71 -5.06 -4.41
CA PHE A 6 -4.43 -4.93 -5.12
C PHE A 6 -3.32 -5.44 -4.22
N THR A 7 -2.31 -6.07 -4.80
CA THR A 7 -1.18 -6.58 -4.04
C THR A 7 0.13 -6.08 -4.63
N LEU A 8 1.00 -5.55 -3.79
CA LEU A 8 2.37 -5.18 -4.14
C LEU A 8 3.34 -6.08 -3.38
N GLY A 9 4.46 -6.43 -4.02
CA GLY A 9 5.48 -7.24 -3.38
C GLY A 9 6.37 -6.44 -2.43
N THR A 10 6.90 -7.09 -1.42
CA THR A 10 7.87 -6.48 -0.51
C THR A 10 8.97 -7.48 -0.15
N ASN A 11 10.16 -6.95 0.11
CA ASN A 11 11.29 -7.70 0.68
C ASN A 11 11.51 -7.37 2.15
N ASP A 12 10.69 -6.45 2.72
CA ASP A 12 10.76 -6.05 4.12
C ASP A 12 9.36 -5.70 4.61
N MET A 13 8.67 -6.70 5.14
CA MET A 13 7.29 -6.54 5.60
C MET A 13 7.16 -5.53 6.74
N GLU A 14 8.08 -5.53 7.70
CA GLU A 14 8.04 -4.59 8.82
C GLU A 14 8.12 -3.15 8.34
N ALA A 15 9.06 -2.84 7.45
CA ALA A 15 9.21 -1.50 6.89
C ALA A 15 8.00 -1.10 6.07
N SER A 16 7.42 -2.03 5.31
CA SER A 16 6.23 -1.78 4.51
C SER A 16 5.02 -1.48 5.39
N ILE A 17 4.80 -2.25 6.45
CA ILE A 17 3.68 -2.01 7.38
C ILE A 17 3.82 -0.63 8.02
N LYS A 18 5.01 -0.29 8.48
CA LYS A 18 5.28 1.00 9.12
C LYS A 18 5.01 2.16 8.17
N PHE A 19 5.48 2.03 6.92
CA PHE A 19 5.28 3.06 5.89
C PHE A 19 3.80 3.27 5.58
N TYR A 20 3.07 2.19 5.26
CA TYR A 20 1.68 2.31 4.83
C TYR A 20 0.73 2.64 5.98
N ASP A 21 0.95 2.12 7.19
CA ASP A 21 0.16 2.52 8.35
C ASP A 21 0.28 4.02 8.61
N ALA A 22 1.48 4.56 8.53
CA ALA A 22 1.69 5.99 8.72
C ALA A 22 1.08 6.81 7.57
N LEU A 23 1.23 6.33 6.34
CA LEU A 23 0.70 7.03 5.16
C LEU A 23 -0.83 7.10 5.19
N PHE A 24 -1.49 6.02 5.62
CA PHE A 24 -2.95 5.93 5.61
C PHE A 24 -3.62 6.35 6.93
N ALA A 25 -2.86 6.78 7.94
CA ALA A 25 -3.39 7.04 9.28
C ALA A 25 -4.52 8.07 9.32
N ASP A 26 -4.45 9.12 8.49
CA ASP A 26 -5.47 10.17 8.43
C ASP A 26 -6.35 10.05 7.18
N SER A 27 -6.49 8.84 6.65
CA SER A 27 -7.33 8.57 5.50
C SER A 27 -8.53 7.70 5.90
N ASP A 28 -9.39 7.36 4.94
CA ASP A 28 -10.50 6.44 5.15
C ASP A 28 -10.09 4.96 5.04
N VAL A 29 -8.80 4.70 4.91
CA VAL A 29 -8.25 3.34 4.90
C VAL A 29 -7.97 2.90 6.33
N GLY A 30 -8.39 1.69 6.68
CA GLY A 30 -8.22 1.14 8.02
C GLY A 30 -6.78 0.75 8.35
N PRO A 31 -6.53 0.31 9.59
CA PRO A 31 -5.18 -0.09 10.03
C PRO A 31 -4.74 -1.41 9.40
N ALA A 32 -3.45 -1.70 9.52
CA ALA A 32 -2.85 -2.92 9.00
C ALA A 32 -3.50 -4.18 9.61
N LEU A 33 -3.74 -5.18 8.77
CA LEU A 33 -4.27 -6.49 9.17
C LEU A 33 -3.31 -7.57 8.66
N PRO A 34 -2.30 -7.95 9.45
CA PRO A 34 -1.34 -8.98 9.05
C PRO A 34 -1.99 -10.36 8.92
N GLN A 35 -1.66 -11.08 7.84
CA GLN A 35 -2.19 -12.41 7.55
C GLN A 35 -1.09 -13.26 6.92
N GLY A 36 -0.19 -13.81 7.72
CA GLY A 36 0.91 -14.63 7.19
C GLY A 36 1.87 -13.81 6.35
N ARG A 37 2.07 -14.20 5.08
CA ARG A 37 2.97 -13.48 4.17
C ARG A 37 2.37 -12.20 3.60
N MET A 38 1.13 -11.87 3.94
CA MET A 38 0.42 -10.70 3.43
C MET A 38 -0.05 -9.81 4.56
N THR A 39 -0.14 -8.51 4.28
CA THR A 39 -0.76 -7.54 5.18
C THR A 39 -1.73 -6.71 4.35
N TYR A 40 -2.93 -6.48 4.89
CA TYR A 40 -4.02 -5.78 4.21
C TYR A 40 -4.35 -4.47 4.88
N TRP A 41 -4.77 -3.49 4.07
CA TRP A 41 -5.38 -2.24 4.53
C TRP A 41 -6.72 -2.12 3.82
N LEU A 42 -7.81 -2.00 4.58
CA LEU A 42 -9.16 -2.00 4.02
C LEU A 42 -9.66 -0.59 3.75
N GLY A 43 -10.01 -0.31 2.49
CA GLY A 43 -10.75 0.89 2.10
C GLY A 43 -12.25 0.60 2.05
N GLN A 44 -13.06 1.57 1.58
CA GLN A 44 -14.51 1.38 1.49
C GLN A 44 -14.91 0.30 0.47
N ASP A 45 -14.28 0.32 -0.70
CA ASP A 45 -14.65 -0.56 -1.81
C ASP A 45 -13.52 -1.48 -2.24
N PHE A 46 -12.41 -1.52 -1.50
CA PHE A 46 -11.23 -2.26 -1.93
C PHE A 46 -10.35 -2.64 -0.74
N ALA A 47 -9.41 -3.53 -0.99
CA ALA A 47 -8.31 -3.80 -0.07
C ALA A 47 -7.00 -3.54 -0.79
N PHE A 48 -6.05 -2.91 -0.11
CA PHE A 48 -4.68 -2.77 -0.54
C PHE A 48 -3.84 -3.77 0.26
N ALA A 49 -2.97 -4.51 -0.40
CA ALA A 49 -2.16 -5.53 0.28
C ALA A 49 -0.70 -5.41 -0.12
N VAL A 50 0.16 -5.78 0.82
CA VAL A 50 1.59 -5.97 0.58
C VAL A 50 1.90 -7.42 0.92
N ALA A 51 2.66 -8.10 0.08
CA ALA A 51 2.93 -9.52 0.24
C ALA A 51 4.40 -9.84 0.02
N GLU A 52 4.90 -10.79 0.79
CA GLU A 52 6.13 -11.47 0.43
C GLU A 52 5.80 -12.42 -0.72
N PRO A 53 6.67 -12.53 -1.76
CA PRO A 53 6.33 -13.35 -2.92
C PRO A 53 6.08 -14.81 -2.56
N PHE A 54 5.02 -15.37 -3.15
CA PHE A 54 4.58 -16.73 -2.87
C PHE A 54 5.67 -17.77 -3.12
N ASN A 55 6.52 -17.56 -4.12
CA ASN A 55 7.57 -18.52 -4.49
C ASN A 55 8.85 -18.38 -3.65
N GLY A 56 8.86 -17.51 -2.65
CA GLY A 56 10.03 -17.30 -1.80
C GLY A 56 11.17 -16.52 -2.43
N GLU A 57 11.03 -16.09 -3.68
CA GLU A 57 12.04 -15.28 -4.36
C GLU A 57 11.92 -13.80 -3.96
N PRO A 58 12.99 -13.00 -4.11
CA PRO A 58 12.88 -11.57 -3.82
C PRO A 58 11.85 -10.87 -4.68
N ALA A 59 11.12 -9.92 -4.09
CA ALA A 59 10.17 -9.09 -4.82
C ALA A 59 10.91 -8.11 -5.74
N THR A 60 10.29 -7.79 -6.88
CA THR A 60 10.79 -6.80 -7.84
C THR A 60 9.75 -5.71 -8.04
N HIS A 61 10.13 -4.63 -8.75
CA HIS A 61 9.21 -3.51 -9.03
C HIS A 61 8.07 -3.88 -9.98
N GLY A 62 8.16 -4.97 -10.70
CA GLY A 62 7.18 -5.30 -11.74
C GLY A 62 7.21 -4.27 -12.87
N ASN A 63 8.22 -4.33 -13.73
CA ASN A 63 8.42 -3.36 -14.80
C ASN A 63 7.12 -3.11 -15.58
N GLY A 64 6.66 -1.86 -15.58
CA GLY A 64 5.40 -1.48 -16.22
C GLY A 64 4.18 -1.53 -15.29
N ALA A 65 4.34 -1.96 -14.04
CA ALA A 65 3.23 -1.99 -13.09
C ALA A 65 3.00 -0.61 -12.48
N MET A 66 1.71 -0.25 -12.28
CA MET A 66 1.33 1.01 -11.65
C MET A 66 -0.02 0.85 -10.97
N LEU A 67 -0.14 1.41 -9.78
CA LEU A 67 -1.41 1.47 -9.06
C LEU A 67 -1.84 2.92 -8.91
N GLY A 68 -3.05 3.21 -9.37
CA GLY A 68 -3.65 4.54 -9.21
C GLY A 68 -4.69 4.52 -8.10
N LEU A 69 -4.63 5.50 -7.21
CA LEU A 69 -5.58 5.67 -6.13
C LEU A 69 -6.29 7.00 -6.26
N ASN A 70 -7.63 6.97 -6.25
CA ASN A 70 -8.43 8.18 -6.22
C ASN A 70 -8.61 8.60 -4.76
N VAL A 71 -8.00 9.71 -4.38
CA VAL A 71 -8.03 10.20 -3.00
C VAL A 71 -8.98 11.38 -2.81
N GLY A 72 -9.79 11.70 -3.82
CA GLY A 72 -10.92 12.62 -3.70
C GLY A 72 -10.63 14.07 -4.00
N SER A 73 -9.41 14.55 -3.80
CA SER A 73 -9.10 15.96 -4.06
C SER A 73 -7.62 16.19 -4.40
N THR A 74 -7.32 17.31 -5.04
CA THR A 74 -5.96 17.73 -5.34
C THR A 74 -5.16 17.99 -4.07
N ASP A 75 -5.80 18.56 -3.05
CA ASP A 75 -5.15 18.83 -1.77
C ASP A 75 -4.73 17.52 -1.09
N GLU A 76 -5.57 16.47 -1.16
CA GLU A 76 -5.25 15.18 -0.60
C GLU A 76 -4.09 14.52 -1.37
N VAL A 77 -4.03 14.67 -2.69
CA VAL A 77 -2.90 14.18 -3.48
C VAL A 77 -1.60 14.81 -2.99
N LYS A 78 -1.60 16.13 -2.80
CA LYS A 78 -0.42 16.86 -2.32
C LYS A 78 -0.03 16.43 -0.91
N ARG A 79 -1.00 16.27 -0.02
CA ARG A 79 -0.76 15.85 1.36
C ARG A 79 -0.10 14.48 1.40
N LEU A 80 -0.65 13.51 0.67
CA LEU A 80 -0.13 12.15 0.66
C LEU A 80 1.24 12.06 -0.01
N HIS A 81 1.46 12.81 -1.07
CA HIS A 81 2.75 12.85 -1.75
C HIS A 81 3.84 13.37 -0.80
N THR A 82 3.57 14.49 -0.14
CA THR A 82 4.50 15.08 0.82
C THR A 82 4.79 14.12 1.98
N LEU A 83 3.74 13.50 2.51
CA LEU A 83 3.88 12.53 3.61
C LEU A 83 4.68 11.31 3.18
N ALA A 84 4.44 10.79 1.97
CA ALA A 84 5.17 9.64 1.46
C ALA A 84 6.67 9.93 1.35
N ILE A 85 7.03 11.12 0.87
CA ILE A 85 8.44 11.53 0.79
C ILE A 85 9.04 11.62 2.19
N GLN A 86 8.33 12.19 3.17
CA GLN A 86 8.78 12.30 4.56
C GLN A 86 9.01 10.92 5.19
N LEU A 87 8.22 9.93 4.78
CA LEU A 87 8.32 8.56 5.30
C LEU A 87 9.35 7.71 4.56
N GLY A 88 10.06 8.26 3.59
CA GLY A 88 11.13 7.58 2.87
C GLY A 88 10.74 7.03 1.51
N GLY A 89 9.56 7.39 0.99
CA GLY A 89 9.14 7.02 -0.36
C GLY A 89 9.97 7.75 -1.43
N GLU A 90 10.05 7.15 -2.60
CA GLU A 90 10.79 7.69 -3.74
C GLU A 90 9.87 8.01 -4.91
#